data_35c6b0d4f09bdbc17f56d58dd7d69e18
#
_entry.id   35c6b0d4f09bdbc17f56d58dd7d69e18
#
_cell.length_a   1.000
_cell.length_b   1.000
_cell.length_c   1.000
_cell.angle_alpha   90.00
_cell.angle_beta   90.00
_cell.angle_gamma   90.00
#
_symmetry.space_group_name_H-M   'P 1'
#
loop_
_entity.id
_entity.type
_entity.pdbx_description
1 polymer ?
#
loop_
_entity_poly.entity_id
_entity_poly.type
_entity_poly.pdbx_seq_one_letter_code
_entity_poly.pdbx_strand_id
1 'polypeptide(L)'
;MDQQTGAQTSFASAPPAGPACAPADRRRAGAIDPLTLATVWHSLQRVCREMRHVIERTSQSYLISQLKDISVGIWDGAGNTIAIPVGLAIQFVGAKYSVRYILDEYRGDVNEGDVFLANDPYHGFSCHAPDWGFFRPIFYQGKPVFWTLARAHVEDTGAAYPGAYFSDPYDIHSEGILIPGVRVVEKGIEQRDILRLIWNNVRLADGVRTDSYAMIAATKVAEHRLLDLIGRYGIDTVQGCVAVMQERTERAVRACIQKMPDGTYYGESSTDDDGYELDVPVTVRCEVTVKGDRLTLDFSKSDKQRRGFVNCSYPSTYSIGVAGAILFLDSALADYHNEGTMQAIDVIAPEGLVVNAKYPAPMGGAPVNMGHNIMEAVIMAMSEAVPSRAAAGWGRRYGQYIYGTNPRTGGLYVFPG
;
A
#
# COMPACT_ATOMS: atom_id res chain seq x y z
N MET A 1 3.44 42.37 25.16
CA MET A 1 2.34 41.60 24.57
C MET A 1 2.84 41.11 23.23
N ASP A 2 3.66 40.06 23.26
CA ASP A 2 4.28 39.49 22.08
C ASP A 2 3.39 38.37 21.55
N GLN A 3 3.03 38.51 20.29
CA GLN A 3 2.32 37.48 19.53
C GLN A 3 3.32 36.37 19.22
N GLN A 4 3.22 35.26 19.92
CA GLN A 4 3.84 33.99 19.49
C GLN A 4 3.01 33.42 18.32
N THR A 5 3.54 33.56 17.12
CA THR A 5 3.07 32.86 15.94
C THR A 5 3.35 31.38 16.12
N GLY A 6 2.31 30.62 16.47
CA GLY A 6 2.35 29.16 16.43
C GLY A 6 2.60 28.68 15.00
N ALA A 7 3.68 27.96 14.80
CA ALA A 7 3.95 27.23 13.56
C ALA A 7 2.85 26.17 13.40
N GLN A 8 1.85 26.46 12.59
CA GLN A 8 0.97 25.43 12.06
C GLN A 8 1.84 24.54 11.17
N THR A 9 2.08 23.31 11.59
CA THR A 9 2.55 22.25 10.69
C THR A 9 1.51 22.10 9.60
N SER A 10 1.78 22.68 8.43
CA SER A 10 0.98 22.43 7.23
C SER A 10 1.12 20.95 6.91
N PHE A 11 0.05 20.20 7.13
CA PHE A 11 -0.08 18.86 6.54
C PHE A 11 0.02 19.05 5.03
N ALA A 12 1.11 18.58 4.47
CA ALA A 12 1.42 18.80 3.06
C ALA A 12 0.30 18.19 2.21
N SER A 13 -0.27 19.03 1.33
CA SER A 13 -0.96 18.57 0.12
C SER A 13 -0.16 17.41 -0.50
N ALA A 14 -0.85 16.49 -1.17
CA ALA A 14 -0.25 15.35 -1.87
C ALA A 14 1.11 15.75 -2.45
N PRO A 15 2.20 15.02 -2.17
CA PRO A 15 3.51 15.43 -2.62
C PRO A 15 3.43 15.69 -4.12
N PRO A 16 3.91 16.84 -4.62
CA PRO A 16 3.95 17.08 -6.05
C PRO A 16 4.65 15.87 -6.66
N ALA A 17 4.20 15.41 -7.81
CA ALA A 17 4.86 14.34 -8.56
C ALA A 17 6.35 14.70 -8.58
N GLY A 18 7.12 14.09 -7.67
CA GLY A 18 8.53 14.41 -7.50
C GLY A 18 9.20 14.24 -8.85
N PRO A 19 10.26 15.01 -9.14
CA PRO A 19 10.96 14.89 -10.42
C PRO A 19 11.24 13.40 -10.61
N ALA A 20 10.80 12.87 -11.76
CA ALA A 20 11.05 11.48 -12.13
C ALA A 20 12.53 11.22 -11.85
N CYS A 21 12.82 10.36 -10.89
CA CYS A 21 14.19 10.02 -10.52
C CYS A 21 14.89 9.65 -11.82
N ALA A 22 16.04 10.28 -12.08
CA ALA A 22 16.78 10.05 -13.29
C ALA A 22 16.92 8.53 -13.47
N PRO A 23 16.57 7.98 -14.64
CA PRO A 23 16.61 6.54 -14.85
C PRO A 23 18.03 6.06 -14.49
N ALA A 24 18.11 5.03 -13.66
CA ALA A 24 19.37 4.37 -13.34
C ALA A 24 20.15 4.21 -14.64
N ASP A 25 21.42 4.61 -14.63
CA ASP A 25 22.26 4.82 -15.83
C ASP A 25 22.13 3.64 -16.81
N ARG A 26 21.25 3.82 -17.81
CA ARG A 26 20.84 2.82 -18.81
C ARG A 26 22.01 2.32 -19.66
N ARG A 27 23.19 2.97 -19.54
CA ARG A 27 24.38 2.68 -20.34
C ARG A 27 25.29 1.59 -19.77
N ARG A 28 25.04 1.12 -18.53
CA ARG A 28 25.86 0.07 -17.87
C ARG A 28 25.28 -1.34 -17.94
N ALA A 29 24.10 -1.55 -18.47
CA ALA A 29 23.56 -2.88 -18.72
C ALA A 29 24.25 -3.48 -19.97
N GLY A 30 25.47 -3.98 -19.81
CA GLY A 30 26.00 -5.01 -20.71
C GLY A 30 24.94 -6.09 -20.85
N ALA A 31 24.80 -6.70 -22.04
CA ALA A 31 23.71 -7.66 -22.33
C ALA A 31 23.60 -8.69 -21.21
N ILE A 32 22.65 -8.49 -20.28
CA ILE A 32 22.39 -9.43 -19.17
C ILE A 32 21.88 -10.73 -19.80
N ASP A 33 22.57 -11.82 -19.51
CA ASP A 33 22.18 -13.17 -19.94
C ASP A 33 20.74 -13.47 -19.50
N PRO A 34 19.88 -13.97 -20.41
CA PRO A 34 18.47 -14.26 -20.12
C PRO A 34 18.25 -15.22 -18.94
N LEU A 35 19.16 -16.18 -18.72
CA LEU A 35 19.07 -17.13 -17.60
C LEU A 35 19.34 -16.41 -16.26
N THR A 36 20.36 -15.54 -16.22
CA THR A 36 20.65 -14.70 -15.06
C THR A 36 19.50 -13.78 -14.75
N LEU A 37 18.91 -13.13 -15.77
CA LEU A 37 17.74 -12.25 -15.60
C LEU A 37 16.55 -13.02 -14.98
N ALA A 38 16.21 -14.18 -15.54
CA ALA A 38 15.12 -15.02 -15.04
C ALA A 38 15.39 -15.49 -13.60
N THR A 39 16.63 -15.89 -13.31
CA THR A 39 17.01 -16.39 -11.98
C THR A 39 16.92 -15.28 -10.92
N VAL A 40 17.42 -14.08 -11.21
CA VAL A 40 17.33 -12.94 -10.31
C VAL A 40 15.87 -12.55 -10.07
N TRP A 41 15.06 -12.49 -11.15
CA TRP A 41 13.64 -12.17 -11.03
C TRP A 41 12.88 -13.15 -10.13
N HIS A 42 12.99 -14.46 -10.41
CA HIS A 42 12.34 -15.48 -9.59
C HIS A 42 12.86 -15.53 -8.16
N SER A 43 14.13 -15.15 -7.93
CA SER A 43 14.69 -15.01 -6.59
C SER A 43 14.04 -13.86 -5.83
N LEU A 44 13.83 -12.69 -6.45
CA LEU A 44 13.12 -11.57 -5.84
C LEU A 44 11.68 -11.93 -5.47
N GLN A 45 10.95 -12.60 -6.38
CA GLN A 45 9.62 -13.12 -6.11
C GLN A 45 9.60 -14.13 -4.95
N ARG A 46 10.62 -14.99 -4.90
CA ARG A 46 10.77 -15.95 -3.82
C ARG A 46 11.02 -15.29 -2.47
N VAL A 47 11.82 -14.22 -2.41
CA VAL A 47 12.03 -13.44 -1.18
C VAL A 47 10.70 -12.95 -0.62
N CYS A 48 9.83 -12.38 -1.45
CA CYS A 48 8.49 -11.96 -1.02
C CYS A 48 7.66 -13.14 -0.49
N ARG A 49 7.68 -14.30 -1.16
CA ARG A 49 6.97 -15.50 -0.68
C ARG A 49 7.51 -16.00 0.66
N GLU A 50 8.83 -15.97 0.87
CA GLU A 50 9.44 -16.34 2.14
C GLU A 50 9.05 -15.36 3.26
N MET A 51 9.04 -14.04 3.00
CA MET A 51 8.53 -13.03 3.94
C MET A 51 7.11 -13.34 4.39
N ARG A 52 6.22 -13.55 3.43
CA ARG A 52 4.81 -13.89 3.70
C ARG A 52 4.70 -15.16 4.54
N HIS A 53 5.45 -16.19 4.21
CA HIS A 53 5.46 -17.47 4.95
C HIS A 53 5.92 -17.30 6.41
N VAL A 54 6.92 -16.44 6.66
CA VAL A 54 7.35 -16.12 8.02
C VAL A 54 6.18 -15.53 8.81
N ILE A 55 5.52 -14.51 8.26
CA ILE A 55 4.39 -13.85 8.94
C ILE A 55 3.26 -14.85 9.21
N GLU A 56 2.83 -15.61 8.20
CA GLU A 56 1.73 -16.57 8.32
C GLU A 56 1.96 -17.64 9.39
N ARG A 57 3.22 -18.05 9.59
CA ARG A 57 3.57 -19.12 10.54
C ARG A 57 3.87 -18.64 11.95
N THR A 58 4.20 -17.37 12.14
CA THR A 58 4.62 -16.84 13.45
C THR A 58 3.60 -15.89 14.05
N SER A 59 2.64 -15.38 13.27
CA SER A 59 1.55 -14.55 13.78
C SER A 59 0.51 -15.37 14.52
N GLN A 60 -0.11 -14.74 15.52
CA GLN A 60 -1.15 -15.36 16.35
C GLN A 60 -2.55 -14.89 15.99
N SER A 61 -2.70 -13.70 15.44
CA SER A 61 -4.01 -13.16 15.08
C SER A 61 -4.70 -13.98 14.00
N TYR A 62 -6.02 -14.06 14.06
CA TYR A 62 -6.84 -14.76 13.07
C TYR A 62 -6.77 -14.07 11.71
N LEU A 63 -6.79 -12.74 11.69
CA LEU A 63 -6.67 -11.93 10.48
C LEU A 63 -5.42 -12.27 9.66
N ILE A 64 -4.29 -12.43 10.34
CA ILE A 64 -3.01 -12.71 9.69
C ILE A 64 -2.85 -14.21 9.40
N SER A 65 -3.06 -15.05 10.42
CA SER A 65 -2.79 -16.49 10.32
C SER A 65 -3.79 -17.26 9.45
N GLN A 66 -5.06 -16.84 9.43
CA GLN A 66 -6.14 -17.53 8.72
C GLN A 66 -6.64 -16.75 7.50
N LEU A 67 -7.01 -15.48 7.66
CA LEU A 67 -7.52 -14.67 6.55
C LEU A 67 -6.43 -14.17 5.62
N LYS A 68 -5.13 -14.27 6.04
CA LYS A 68 -3.98 -13.91 5.21
C LYS A 68 -3.99 -12.43 4.78
N ASP A 69 -4.50 -11.55 5.66
CA ASP A 69 -4.50 -10.11 5.42
C ASP A 69 -3.10 -9.53 5.60
N ILE A 70 -2.25 -9.85 4.62
CA ILE A 70 -0.82 -9.59 4.62
C ILE A 70 -0.40 -9.06 3.26
N SER A 71 0.50 -8.09 3.25
CA SER A 71 1.19 -7.61 2.06
C SER A 71 2.68 -7.47 2.32
N VAL A 72 3.48 -7.93 1.37
CA VAL A 72 4.93 -7.82 1.41
C VAL A 72 5.46 -7.36 0.06
N GLY A 73 6.61 -6.69 0.03
CA GLY A 73 7.19 -6.25 -1.23
C GLY A 73 8.62 -5.76 -1.09
N ILE A 74 9.23 -5.48 -2.25
CA ILE A 74 10.59 -4.98 -2.39
C ILE A 74 10.58 -3.74 -3.28
N TRP A 75 11.27 -2.70 -2.85
CA TRP A 75 11.50 -1.45 -3.56
C TRP A 75 12.99 -1.22 -3.72
N ASP A 76 13.38 -0.44 -4.72
CA ASP A 76 14.77 0.01 -4.86
C ASP A 76 15.12 1.10 -3.84
N GLY A 77 16.38 1.53 -3.82
CA GLY A 77 16.86 2.57 -2.90
C GLY A 77 16.16 3.92 -3.04
N ALA A 78 15.47 4.19 -4.15
CA ALA A 78 14.70 5.39 -4.42
C ALA A 78 13.18 5.22 -4.18
N GLY A 79 12.74 4.03 -3.76
CA GLY A 79 11.34 3.72 -3.49
C GLY A 79 10.54 3.34 -4.74
N ASN A 80 11.18 2.93 -5.85
CA ASN A 80 10.47 2.38 -6.99
C ASN A 80 10.16 0.89 -6.77
N THR A 81 8.98 0.47 -7.15
CA THR A 81 8.51 -0.90 -6.95
C THR A 81 9.30 -1.90 -7.79
N ILE A 82 9.87 -2.92 -7.15
CA ILE A 82 10.61 -4.02 -7.80
C ILE A 82 9.74 -5.26 -7.90
N ALA A 83 9.27 -5.78 -6.77
CA ALA A 83 8.51 -7.01 -6.71
C ALA A 83 7.39 -6.88 -5.69
N ILE A 84 6.18 -7.13 -6.13
CA ILE A 84 4.97 -7.17 -5.32
C ILE A 84 4.26 -8.48 -5.63
N PRO A 85 4.16 -9.41 -4.69
CA PRO A 85 3.48 -10.67 -4.92
C PRO A 85 1.99 -10.44 -5.12
N VAL A 86 1.33 -11.41 -5.71
CA VAL A 86 -0.13 -11.47 -5.76
C VAL A 86 -0.68 -11.42 -4.32
N GLY A 87 -1.54 -10.45 -4.01
CA GLY A 87 -2.09 -10.21 -2.68
C GLY A 87 -3.06 -9.05 -2.70
N LEU A 88 -3.20 -8.34 -1.60
CA LEU A 88 -4.11 -7.21 -1.45
C LEU A 88 -3.54 -5.96 -2.13
N ALA A 89 -3.94 -5.73 -3.38
CA ALA A 89 -3.41 -4.64 -4.21
C ALA A 89 -3.52 -3.26 -3.53
N ILE A 90 -4.58 -3.03 -2.75
CA ILE A 90 -4.78 -1.79 -2.01
C ILE A 90 -3.64 -1.49 -1.04
N GLN A 91 -3.01 -2.53 -0.48
CA GLN A 91 -1.98 -2.36 0.54
C GLN A 91 -0.57 -2.13 -0.03
N PHE A 92 -0.26 -2.51 -1.26
CA PHE A 92 1.13 -2.52 -1.73
C PHE A 92 1.41 -1.70 -3.00
N VAL A 93 0.46 -1.49 -3.91
CA VAL A 93 0.73 -0.73 -5.14
C VAL A 93 1.13 0.72 -4.83
N GLY A 94 0.46 1.34 -3.84
CA GLY A 94 0.78 2.70 -3.36
C GLY A 94 1.90 2.76 -2.32
N ALA A 95 2.47 1.63 -1.88
CA ALA A 95 3.49 1.64 -0.82
C ALA A 95 4.81 2.34 -1.21
N LYS A 96 5.02 2.62 -2.50
CA LYS A 96 6.09 3.50 -2.97
C LYS A 96 6.04 4.90 -2.34
N TYR A 97 4.85 5.41 -2.06
CA TYR A 97 4.67 6.69 -1.39
C TYR A 97 5.17 6.63 0.06
N SER A 98 4.95 5.51 0.74
CA SER A 98 5.45 5.26 2.09
C SER A 98 6.98 5.30 2.16
N VAL A 99 7.65 4.57 1.26
CA VAL A 99 9.13 4.54 1.23
C VAL A 99 9.69 5.93 0.93
N ARG A 100 9.08 6.65 -0.02
CA ARG A 100 9.51 8.01 -0.37
C ARG A 100 9.29 8.98 0.79
N TYR A 101 8.19 8.87 1.51
CA TYR A 101 7.96 9.69 2.70
C TYR A 101 9.03 9.45 3.77
N ILE A 102 9.40 8.20 4.08
CA ILE A 102 10.47 7.90 5.03
C ILE A 102 11.80 8.47 4.54
N LEU A 103 12.13 8.34 3.26
CA LEU A 103 13.35 8.91 2.67
C LEU A 103 13.39 10.44 2.78
N ASP A 104 12.25 11.10 2.62
CA ASP A 104 12.15 12.57 2.72
C ASP A 104 12.20 13.05 4.16
N GLU A 105 11.50 12.38 5.08
CA GLU A 105 11.44 12.73 6.50
C GLU A 105 12.80 12.53 7.20
N TYR A 106 13.45 11.39 6.90
CA TYR A 106 14.74 11.01 7.52
C TYR A 106 15.93 11.29 6.60
N ARG A 107 15.93 12.40 5.86
CA ARG A 107 17.01 12.76 4.93
C ARG A 107 18.39 12.65 5.54
N GLY A 108 19.18 11.69 5.03
CA GLY A 108 20.56 11.47 5.50
C GLY A 108 20.67 10.79 6.87
N ASP A 109 19.55 10.43 7.51
CA ASP A 109 19.52 9.74 8.80
C ASP A 109 18.81 8.37 8.72
N VAL A 110 18.85 7.72 7.58
CA VAL A 110 18.47 6.31 7.43
C VAL A 110 19.72 5.47 7.55
N ASN A 111 19.75 4.51 8.48
CA ASN A 111 20.91 3.73 8.82
C ASN A 111 20.72 2.23 8.61
N GLU A 112 21.82 1.49 8.45
CA GLU A 112 21.80 0.04 8.43
C GLU A 112 21.26 -0.51 9.75
N GLY A 113 20.32 -1.46 9.67
CA GLY A 113 19.66 -2.06 10.82
C GLY A 113 18.43 -1.29 11.32
N ASP A 114 18.05 -0.16 10.72
CA ASP A 114 16.82 0.55 11.06
C ASP A 114 15.58 -0.25 10.66
N VAL A 115 14.50 -0.07 11.41
CA VAL A 115 13.15 -0.49 11.04
C VAL A 115 12.18 0.61 11.41
N PHE A 116 11.31 0.97 10.48
CA PHE A 116 10.28 1.97 10.67
C PHE A 116 8.92 1.31 10.76
N LEU A 117 8.08 1.74 11.68
CA LEU A 117 6.67 1.35 11.79
C LEU A 117 5.79 2.51 11.36
N ALA A 118 4.80 2.21 10.52
CA ALA A 118 3.87 3.22 10.04
C ALA A 118 2.50 2.63 9.70
N ASN A 119 1.44 3.45 9.88
CA ASN A 119 0.08 3.11 9.48
C ASN A 119 -0.74 4.32 9.01
N ASP A 120 -0.19 5.53 9.03
CA ASP A 120 -0.92 6.76 8.73
C ASP A 120 -1.32 6.81 7.23
N PRO A 121 -2.63 6.79 6.90
CA PRO A 121 -3.08 6.79 5.51
C PRO A 121 -2.82 8.12 4.79
N TYR A 122 -2.72 9.24 5.49
CA TYR A 122 -2.45 10.55 4.89
C TYR A 122 -1.02 10.68 4.36
N HIS A 123 -0.09 9.97 4.97
CA HIS A 123 1.31 9.92 4.54
C HIS A 123 1.60 8.72 3.62
N GLY A 124 0.56 8.03 3.18
CA GLY A 124 0.66 6.93 2.22
C GLY A 124 1.11 5.60 2.80
N PHE A 125 1.11 5.47 4.12
CA PHE A 125 1.59 4.25 4.76
C PHE A 125 0.59 3.09 4.76
N SER A 126 -0.71 3.38 4.70
CA SER A 126 -1.75 2.35 4.68
C SER A 126 -3.02 2.89 4.01
N CYS A 127 -4.05 2.07 3.90
CA CYS A 127 -5.36 2.53 3.50
C CYS A 127 -6.21 2.95 4.70
N HIS A 128 -5.95 2.39 5.87
CA HIS A 128 -6.58 2.74 7.13
C HIS A 128 -5.69 2.39 8.33
N ALA A 129 -5.99 2.91 9.51
CA ALA A 129 -5.15 2.79 10.70
C ALA A 129 -4.79 1.34 11.13
N PRO A 130 -5.66 0.29 10.95
CA PRO A 130 -5.29 -1.07 11.32
C PRO A 130 -4.18 -1.73 10.50
N ASP A 131 -3.85 -1.22 9.31
CA ASP A 131 -2.81 -1.79 8.45
C ASP A 131 -1.42 -1.31 8.88
N TRP A 132 -0.77 -2.04 9.77
CA TRP A 132 0.58 -1.70 10.23
C TRP A 132 1.65 -2.21 9.27
N GLY A 133 2.55 -1.32 8.84
CA GLY A 133 3.66 -1.63 7.96
C GLY A 133 5.02 -1.46 8.63
N PHE A 134 5.87 -2.47 8.53
CA PHE A 134 7.26 -2.44 8.97
C PHE A 134 8.18 -2.33 7.75
N PHE A 135 8.93 -1.24 7.69
CA PHE A 135 9.82 -0.90 6.57
C PHE A 135 11.27 -1.06 7.01
N ARG A 136 12.06 -1.82 6.25
CA ARG A 136 13.50 -2.00 6.49
C ARG A 136 14.30 -1.57 5.27
N PRO A 137 15.23 -0.61 5.41
CA PRO A 137 16.25 -0.36 4.39
C PRO A 137 17.30 -1.47 4.38
N ILE A 138 17.68 -1.92 3.20
CA ILE A 138 18.74 -2.91 2.99
C ILE A 138 19.97 -2.20 2.50
N PHE A 139 21.04 -2.25 3.29
CA PHE A 139 22.29 -1.57 3.00
C PHE A 139 23.29 -2.49 2.32
N TYR A 140 24.00 -1.96 1.36
CA TYR A 140 25.18 -2.59 0.77
C TYR A 140 26.26 -1.53 0.55
N GLN A 141 27.47 -1.78 1.09
CA GLN A 141 28.60 -0.83 1.04
C GLN A 141 28.21 0.59 1.51
N GLY A 142 27.49 0.67 2.62
CA GLY A 142 27.09 1.92 3.27
C GLY A 142 26.00 2.73 2.56
N LYS A 143 25.28 2.14 1.58
CA LYS A 143 24.17 2.79 0.86
C LYS A 143 22.91 1.93 0.94
N PRO A 144 21.73 2.52 1.14
CA PRO A 144 20.47 1.80 1.03
C PRO A 144 20.21 1.45 -0.43
N VAL A 145 20.24 0.16 -0.77
CA VAL A 145 20.08 -0.33 -2.15
C VAL A 145 18.69 -0.87 -2.41
N PHE A 146 18.02 -1.37 -1.35
CA PHE A 146 16.64 -1.85 -1.39
C PHE A 146 15.88 -1.42 -0.14
N TRP A 147 14.56 -1.50 -0.24
CA TRP A 147 13.62 -1.44 0.88
C TRP A 147 12.73 -2.67 0.86
N THR A 148 12.37 -3.15 2.04
CA THR A 148 11.38 -4.21 2.20
C THR A 148 10.25 -3.72 3.09
N LEU A 149 9.04 -4.17 2.81
CA LEU A 149 7.84 -3.92 3.60
C LEU A 149 7.20 -5.25 3.98
N ALA A 150 6.88 -5.39 5.25
CA ALA A 150 5.93 -6.35 5.77
C ALA A 150 4.77 -5.59 6.39
N ARG A 151 3.56 -5.77 5.87
CA ARG A 151 2.33 -5.11 6.33
C ARG A 151 1.27 -6.14 6.61
N ALA A 152 0.50 -5.92 7.66
CA ALA A 152 -0.67 -6.72 7.97
C ALA A 152 -1.71 -5.91 8.72
N HIS A 153 -2.97 -6.32 8.59
CA HIS A 153 -4.08 -5.80 9.38
C HIS A 153 -3.99 -6.35 10.80
N VAL A 154 -3.74 -5.48 11.80
CA VAL A 154 -3.70 -5.88 13.22
C VAL A 154 -5.11 -5.92 13.81
N GLU A 155 -5.33 -6.80 14.80
CA GLU A 155 -6.66 -7.01 15.38
C GLU A 155 -7.19 -5.82 16.19
N ASP A 156 -6.30 -4.97 16.70
CA ASP A 156 -6.69 -3.74 17.40
C ASP A 156 -5.63 -2.66 17.21
N THR A 157 -6.08 -1.45 16.97
CA THR A 157 -5.24 -0.26 16.81
C THR A 157 -5.59 0.84 17.82
N GLY A 158 -6.33 0.52 18.89
CA GLY A 158 -6.74 1.46 19.93
C GLY A 158 -7.87 2.40 19.52
N ALA A 159 -8.67 2.02 18.52
CA ALA A 159 -9.82 2.79 18.03
C ALA A 159 -10.91 2.96 19.10
N ALA A 160 -11.92 3.80 18.82
CA ALA A 160 -13.09 3.97 19.70
C ALA A 160 -13.78 2.64 20.00
N TYR A 161 -13.84 1.74 19.01
CA TYR A 161 -14.38 0.38 19.13
C TYR A 161 -13.32 -0.67 18.80
N PRO A 162 -13.35 -1.87 19.45
CA PRO A 162 -12.45 -2.96 19.11
C PRO A 162 -12.58 -3.37 17.64
N GLY A 163 -11.44 -3.63 16.96
CA GLY A 163 -11.42 -3.97 15.55
C GLY A 163 -11.45 -2.78 14.60
N ALA A 164 -11.62 -1.54 15.09
CA ALA A 164 -11.54 -0.29 14.33
C ALA A 164 -12.53 -0.11 13.17
N TYR A 165 -13.57 -0.95 13.08
CA TYR A 165 -14.66 -0.82 12.11
C TYR A 165 -15.95 -0.39 12.83
N PHE A 166 -16.43 0.81 12.54
CA PHE A 166 -17.67 1.37 13.10
C PHE A 166 -18.16 2.51 12.21
N SER A 167 -19.48 2.74 12.19
CA SER A 167 -20.14 3.61 11.22
C SER A 167 -20.10 5.10 11.55
N ASP A 168 -19.73 5.46 12.77
CA ASP A 168 -19.83 6.82 13.32
C ASP A 168 -18.51 7.40 13.81
N PRO A 169 -17.39 7.30 13.05
CA PRO A 169 -16.14 7.93 13.46
C PRO A 169 -16.26 9.46 13.45
N TYR A 170 -15.76 10.10 14.50
CA TYR A 170 -15.73 11.56 14.55
C TYR A 170 -14.70 12.13 13.56
N ASP A 171 -13.51 11.53 13.55
CA ASP A 171 -12.38 11.84 12.68
C ASP A 171 -11.42 10.63 12.65
N ILE A 172 -10.29 10.77 11.95
CA ILE A 172 -9.28 9.73 11.85
C ILE A 172 -8.70 9.28 13.21
N HIS A 173 -8.67 10.16 14.21
CA HIS A 173 -8.12 9.82 15.54
C HIS A 173 -9.04 8.87 16.32
N SER A 174 -10.33 8.84 16.00
CA SER A 174 -11.25 7.83 16.56
C SER A 174 -10.99 6.41 16.02
N GLU A 175 -10.25 6.28 14.94
CA GLU A 175 -9.89 5.01 14.29
C GLU A 175 -8.63 4.35 14.88
N GLY A 176 -7.98 4.98 15.86
CA GLY A 176 -6.85 4.44 16.60
C GLY A 176 -5.58 5.28 16.54
N ILE A 177 -4.48 4.68 16.98
CA ILE A 177 -3.19 5.34 16.99
C ILE A 177 -2.68 5.54 15.54
N LEU A 178 -2.33 6.79 15.21
CA LEU A 178 -1.68 7.11 13.94
C LEU A 178 -0.16 7.12 14.13
N ILE A 179 0.53 6.38 13.28
CA ILE A 179 1.98 6.19 13.34
C ILE A 179 2.59 6.67 12.01
N PRO A 180 3.22 7.85 12.01
CA PRO A 180 3.68 8.51 10.78
C PRO A 180 5.09 8.06 10.32
N GLY A 181 5.44 6.79 10.45
CA GLY A 181 6.76 6.28 10.05
C GLY A 181 7.82 6.48 11.13
N VAL A 182 7.56 6.03 12.36
CA VAL A 182 8.52 6.13 13.46
C VAL A 182 9.55 5.01 13.42
N ARG A 183 10.80 5.34 13.75
CA ARG A 183 11.89 4.36 13.87
C ARG A 183 11.69 3.53 15.15
N VAL A 184 11.34 2.26 15.00
CA VAL A 184 11.12 1.31 16.11
C VAL A 184 12.33 0.42 16.38
N VAL A 185 13.25 0.30 15.43
CA VAL A 185 14.58 -0.27 15.59
C VAL A 185 15.58 0.73 15.00
N GLU A 186 16.58 1.12 15.76
CA GLU A 186 17.63 2.04 15.33
C GLU A 186 18.98 1.32 15.35
N LYS A 187 19.60 1.19 14.18
CA LYS A 187 20.91 0.51 14.04
C LYS A 187 20.95 -0.87 14.69
N GLY A 188 19.85 -1.62 14.57
CA GLY A 188 19.69 -2.95 15.17
C GLY A 188 19.25 -2.97 16.63
N ILE A 189 19.05 -1.81 17.27
CA ILE A 189 18.64 -1.69 18.67
C ILE A 189 17.16 -1.29 18.75
N GLU A 190 16.34 -2.10 19.42
CA GLU A 190 14.91 -1.80 19.63
C GLU A 190 14.71 -0.52 20.45
N GLN A 191 13.82 0.33 19.99
CA GLN A 191 13.37 1.53 20.69
C GLN A 191 12.23 1.16 21.65
N ARG A 192 12.60 0.57 22.77
CA ARG A 192 11.67 -0.07 23.74
C ARG A 192 10.59 0.88 24.25
N ASP A 193 10.91 2.13 24.49
CA ASP A 193 9.95 3.11 25.02
C ASP A 193 8.89 3.47 23.97
N ILE A 194 9.28 3.58 22.70
CA ILE A 194 8.37 3.80 21.57
C ILE A 194 7.44 2.60 21.42
N LEU A 195 7.98 1.39 21.37
CA LEU A 195 7.20 0.15 21.26
C LEU A 195 6.23 -0.02 22.44
N ARG A 196 6.68 0.24 23.67
CA ARG A 196 5.83 0.19 24.87
C ARG A 196 4.70 1.21 24.80
N LEU A 197 4.99 2.45 24.37
CA LEU A 197 3.97 3.47 24.18
C LEU A 197 2.89 3.01 23.18
N ILE A 198 3.31 2.47 22.02
CA ILE A 198 2.41 2.00 20.97
C ILE A 198 1.55 0.84 21.49
N TRP A 199 2.17 -0.22 22.04
CA TRP A 199 1.42 -1.39 22.52
C TRP A 199 0.52 -1.09 23.73
N ASN A 200 0.85 -0.10 24.55
CA ASN A 200 -0.02 0.32 25.65
C ASN A 200 -1.27 1.10 25.20
N ASN A 201 -1.31 1.52 23.95
CA ASN A 201 -2.47 2.19 23.35
C ASN A 201 -3.39 1.25 22.54
N VAL A 202 -3.13 -0.05 22.54
CA VAL A 202 -3.98 -1.07 21.93
C VAL A 202 -4.49 -2.06 22.97
N ARG A 203 -5.72 -2.58 22.78
CA ARG A 203 -6.37 -3.48 23.74
C ARG A 203 -5.78 -4.89 23.73
N LEU A 204 -5.46 -5.39 22.54
CA LEU A 204 -4.93 -6.74 22.31
C LEU A 204 -3.40 -6.71 22.20
N ALA A 205 -2.74 -6.05 23.17
CA ALA A 205 -1.31 -5.74 23.12
C ALA A 205 -0.40 -6.96 22.87
N ASP A 206 -0.70 -8.13 23.48
CA ASP A 206 0.13 -9.33 23.32
C ASP A 206 0.05 -9.91 21.90
N GLY A 207 -1.15 -9.96 21.29
CA GLY A 207 -1.36 -10.39 19.92
C GLY A 207 -0.66 -9.43 18.93
N VAL A 208 -0.95 -8.14 19.05
CA VAL A 208 -0.35 -7.09 18.19
C VAL A 208 1.18 -7.06 18.31
N ARG A 209 1.72 -7.26 19.52
CA ARG A 209 3.16 -7.37 19.75
C ARG A 209 3.76 -8.58 19.02
N THR A 210 3.13 -9.75 19.14
CA THR A 210 3.59 -10.97 18.47
C THR A 210 3.58 -10.81 16.97
N ASP A 211 2.51 -10.26 16.40
CA ASP A 211 2.36 -9.99 14.97
C ASP A 211 3.38 -8.94 14.49
N SER A 212 3.66 -7.92 15.31
CA SER A 212 4.72 -6.93 15.03
C SER A 212 6.09 -7.59 14.88
N TYR A 213 6.44 -8.49 15.80
CA TYR A 213 7.71 -9.23 15.72
C TYR A 213 7.75 -10.19 14.53
N ALA A 214 6.63 -10.80 14.15
CA ALA A 214 6.54 -11.62 12.95
C ALA A 214 6.86 -10.81 11.67
N MET A 215 6.33 -9.57 11.58
CA MET A 215 6.60 -8.67 10.47
C MET A 215 8.05 -8.16 10.47
N ILE A 216 8.61 -7.79 11.61
CA ILE A 216 10.03 -7.41 11.75
C ILE A 216 10.94 -8.58 11.33
N ALA A 217 10.64 -9.81 11.76
CA ALA A 217 11.40 -11.01 11.38
C ALA A 217 11.33 -11.28 9.87
N ALA A 218 10.17 -11.09 9.26
CA ALA A 218 10.01 -11.23 7.80
C ALA A 218 10.89 -10.26 7.03
N THR A 219 10.97 -8.99 7.45
CA THR A 219 11.88 -8.01 6.82
C THR A 219 13.35 -8.39 7.01
N LYS A 220 13.70 -9.03 8.13
CA LYS A 220 15.08 -9.52 8.39
C LYS A 220 15.44 -10.70 7.49
N VAL A 221 14.49 -11.63 7.26
CA VAL A 221 14.67 -12.72 6.30
C VAL A 221 14.92 -12.17 4.90
N ALA A 222 14.14 -11.17 4.49
CA ALA A 222 14.35 -10.52 3.19
C ALA A 222 15.74 -9.87 3.07
N GLU A 223 16.19 -9.17 4.11
CA GLU A 223 17.54 -8.58 4.14
C GLU A 223 18.61 -9.65 3.85
N HIS A 224 18.60 -10.77 4.57
CA HIS A 224 19.57 -11.85 4.36
C HIS A 224 19.51 -12.40 2.93
N ARG A 225 18.30 -12.65 2.39
CA ARG A 225 18.14 -13.19 1.04
C ARG A 225 18.58 -12.23 -0.06
N LEU A 226 18.31 -10.93 0.12
CA LEU A 226 18.75 -9.91 -0.84
C LEU A 226 20.26 -9.73 -0.81
N LEU A 227 20.88 -9.74 0.36
CA LEU A 227 22.35 -9.70 0.50
C LEU A 227 23.01 -10.97 -0.06
N ASP A 228 22.42 -12.16 0.15
CA ASP A 228 22.88 -13.41 -0.50
C ASP A 228 22.81 -13.32 -2.02
N LEU A 229 21.72 -12.73 -2.56
CA LEU A 229 21.56 -12.53 -4.00
C LEU A 229 22.63 -11.59 -4.56
N ILE A 230 22.89 -10.47 -3.87
CA ILE A 230 23.97 -9.54 -4.21
C ILE A 230 25.34 -10.23 -4.13
N GLY A 231 25.57 -11.05 -3.10
CA GLY A 231 26.82 -11.79 -2.94
C GLY A 231 27.11 -12.78 -4.08
N ARG A 232 26.07 -13.37 -4.69
CA ARG A 232 26.18 -14.33 -5.81
C ARG A 232 26.38 -13.66 -7.16
N TYR A 233 25.68 -12.57 -7.43
CA TYR A 233 25.63 -11.97 -8.77
C TYR A 233 26.32 -10.61 -8.86
N GLY A 234 26.66 -9.99 -7.74
CA GLY A 234 27.11 -8.61 -7.66
C GLY A 234 25.95 -7.60 -7.73
N ILE A 235 26.12 -6.46 -7.06
CA ILE A 235 25.08 -5.42 -6.98
C ILE A 235 24.70 -4.86 -8.35
N ASP A 236 25.69 -4.61 -9.22
CA ASP A 236 25.47 -4.04 -10.55
C ASP A 236 24.62 -4.99 -11.43
N THR A 237 24.85 -6.30 -11.35
CA THR A 237 24.06 -7.30 -12.05
C THR A 237 22.63 -7.34 -11.53
N VAL A 238 22.42 -7.34 -10.19
CA VAL A 238 21.09 -7.40 -9.60
C VAL A 238 20.30 -6.14 -9.96
N GLN A 239 20.87 -4.95 -9.80
CA GLN A 239 20.22 -3.69 -10.17
C GLN A 239 19.99 -3.58 -11.68
N GLY A 240 20.90 -4.07 -12.50
CA GLY A 240 20.72 -4.15 -13.95
C GLY A 240 19.56 -5.08 -14.32
N CYS A 241 19.42 -6.24 -13.66
CA CYS A 241 18.26 -7.12 -13.85
C CYS A 241 16.96 -6.41 -13.49
N VAL A 242 16.91 -5.69 -12.37
CA VAL A 242 15.73 -4.91 -11.95
C VAL A 242 15.36 -3.89 -13.01
N ALA A 243 16.32 -3.11 -13.50
CA ALA A 243 16.07 -2.10 -14.54
C ALA A 243 15.51 -2.72 -15.83
N VAL A 244 16.11 -3.82 -16.30
CA VAL A 244 15.64 -4.55 -17.48
C VAL A 244 14.23 -5.11 -17.28
N MET A 245 13.92 -5.64 -16.08
CA MET A 245 12.58 -6.15 -15.77
C MET A 245 11.53 -5.04 -15.78
N GLN A 246 11.81 -3.89 -15.15
CA GLN A 246 10.92 -2.73 -15.16
C GLN A 246 10.66 -2.24 -16.60
N GLU A 247 11.72 -2.11 -17.42
CA GLU A 247 11.58 -1.72 -18.83
C GLU A 247 10.74 -2.73 -19.65
N ARG A 248 10.98 -4.04 -19.44
CA ARG A 248 10.21 -5.08 -20.16
C ARG A 248 8.74 -5.05 -19.75
N THR A 249 8.45 -4.88 -18.46
CA THR A 249 7.08 -4.76 -17.96
C THR A 249 6.40 -3.52 -18.52
N GLU A 250 7.05 -2.35 -18.47
CA GLU A 250 6.51 -1.11 -19.05
C GLU A 250 6.16 -1.30 -20.53
N ARG A 251 7.09 -1.86 -21.32
CA ARG A 251 6.88 -2.11 -22.74
C ARG A 251 5.72 -3.06 -23.01
N ALA A 252 5.61 -4.13 -22.19
CA ALA A 252 4.52 -5.10 -22.33
C ALA A 252 3.16 -4.50 -21.96
N VAL A 253 3.09 -3.71 -20.88
CA VAL A 253 1.87 -3.00 -20.47
C VAL A 253 1.46 -2.00 -21.54
N ARG A 254 2.38 -1.18 -22.03
CA ARG A 254 2.10 -0.23 -23.14
C ARG A 254 1.60 -0.94 -24.38
N ALA A 255 2.19 -2.08 -24.74
CA ALA A 255 1.73 -2.89 -25.87
C ALA A 255 0.33 -3.50 -25.66
N CYS A 256 -0.07 -3.76 -24.42
CA CYS A 256 -1.45 -4.14 -24.09
C CYS A 256 -2.41 -2.96 -24.25
N ILE A 257 -2.04 -1.78 -23.76
CA ILE A 257 -2.87 -0.58 -23.84
C ILE A 257 -3.07 -0.17 -25.31
N GLN A 258 -2.02 -0.22 -26.14
CA GLN A 258 -2.10 0.09 -27.59
C GLN A 258 -3.11 -0.77 -28.37
N LYS A 259 -3.53 -1.90 -27.83
CA LYS A 259 -4.56 -2.75 -28.46
C LYS A 259 -5.97 -2.33 -28.09
N MET A 260 -6.11 -1.45 -27.11
CA MET A 260 -7.40 -0.91 -26.69
C MET A 260 -7.79 0.25 -27.61
N PRO A 261 -9.06 0.44 -27.93
CA PRO A 261 -9.50 1.61 -28.70
C PRO A 261 -9.19 2.91 -27.96
N ASP A 262 -8.61 3.90 -28.65
CA ASP A 262 -8.48 5.25 -28.11
C ASP A 262 -9.86 5.84 -27.83
N GLY A 263 -10.00 6.50 -26.68
CA GLY A 263 -11.26 7.08 -26.24
C GLY A 263 -11.27 7.45 -24.78
N THR A 264 -12.37 8.04 -24.34
CA THR A 264 -12.66 8.30 -22.94
C THR A 264 -13.92 7.52 -22.56
N TYR A 265 -13.82 6.70 -21.54
CA TYR A 265 -14.84 5.77 -21.09
C TYR A 265 -15.24 6.16 -19.67
N TYR A 266 -16.49 5.94 -19.33
CA TYR A 266 -17.05 6.40 -18.06
C TYR A 266 -17.52 5.24 -17.19
N GLY A 267 -17.24 5.32 -15.89
CA GLY A 267 -17.77 4.41 -14.90
C GLY A 267 -18.04 5.11 -13.57
N GLU A 268 -19.05 4.63 -12.87
CA GLU A 268 -19.39 5.12 -11.54
C GLU A 268 -19.85 4.00 -10.62
N SER A 269 -19.67 4.21 -9.32
CA SER A 269 -20.16 3.29 -8.29
C SER A 269 -20.43 4.07 -7.02
N SER A 270 -21.50 3.69 -6.31
CA SER A 270 -21.98 4.40 -5.14
C SER A 270 -22.11 3.49 -3.93
N THR A 271 -21.97 4.05 -2.74
CA THR A 271 -22.51 3.50 -1.50
C THR A 271 -23.77 4.25 -1.13
N ASP A 272 -24.65 3.62 -0.33
CA ASP A 272 -25.98 4.15 -0.07
C ASP A 272 -25.97 5.47 0.71
N ASP A 273 -25.04 5.59 1.68
CA ASP A 273 -24.83 6.79 2.47
C ASP A 273 -23.45 6.80 3.15
N ASP A 274 -23.16 7.81 3.97
CA ASP A 274 -21.92 7.94 4.74
C ASP A 274 -22.07 7.55 6.23
N GLY A 275 -23.22 7.06 6.64
CA GLY A 275 -23.56 6.73 8.03
C GLY A 275 -24.00 7.92 8.88
N TYR A 276 -23.93 9.16 8.36
CA TYR A 276 -24.43 10.38 8.99
C TYR A 276 -25.58 11.02 8.21
N GLU A 277 -25.43 11.18 6.90
CA GLU A 277 -26.47 11.66 6.00
C GLU A 277 -27.10 10.44 5.34
N LEU A 278 -28.08 9.83 6.05
CA LEU A 278 -28.74 8.60 5.60
C LEU A 278 -29.53 8.84 4.30
N ASP A 279 -29.56 7.82 3.44
CA ASP A 279 -30.22 7.84 2.13
C ASP A 279 -29.66 8.90 1.15
N VAL A 280 -28.45 9.42 1.41
CA VAL A 280 -27.72 10.32 0.52
C VAL A 280 -26.53 9.57 -0.09
N PRO A 281 -26.64 9.07 -1.32
CA PRO A 281 -25.57 8.30 -1.95
C PRO A 281 -24.26 9.05 -2.03
N VAL A 282 -23.15 8.29 -1.88
CA VAL A 282 -21.79 8.80 -2.07
C VAL A 282 -21.20 8.11 -3.28
N THR A 283 -20.91 8.88 -4.33
CA THR A 283 -20.55 8.36 -5.66
C THR A 283 -19.10 8.62 -6.01
N VAL A 284 -18.41 7.57 -6.37
CA VAL A 284 -17.12 7.61 -7.08
C VAL A 284 -17.37 7.60 -8.58
N ARG A 285 -16.76 8.52 -9.32
CA ARG A 285 -16.82 8.60 -10.77
C ARG A 285 -15.42 8.55 -11.34
N CYS A 286 -15.24 7.74 -12.37
CA CYS A 286 -13.95 7.61 -13.05
C CYS A 286 -14.12 7.79 -14.55
N GLU A 287 -13.33 8.71 -15.14
CA GLU A 287 -13.14 8.80 -16.58
C GLU A 287 -11.81 8.11 -16.91
N VAL A 288 -11.86 7.03 -17.66
CA VAL A 288 -10.68 6.33 -18.17
C VAL A 288 -10.40 6.79 -19.57
N THR A 289 -9.28 7.48 -19.78
CA THR A 289 -8.82 7.87 -21.11
C THR A 289 -7.73 6.92 -21.59
N VAL A 290 -7.99 6.24 -22.71
CA VAL A 290 -7.01 5.47 -23.48
C VAL A 290 -6.49 6.37 -24.56
N LYS A 291 -5.17 6.64 -24.57
CA LYS A 291 -4.51 7.43 -25.62
C LYS A 291 -3.18 6.82 -26.00
N GLY A 292 -3.15 6.17 -27.15
CA GLY A 292 -1.99 5.44 -27.65
C GLY A 292 -1.58 4.32 -26.70
N ASP A 293 -0.49 4.49 -25.95
CA ASP A 293 0.07 3.50 -25.05
C ASP A 293 -0.08 3.85 -23.55
N ARG A 294 -0.99 4.81 -23.22
CA ARG A 294 -1.20 5.31 -21.84
C ARG A 294 -2.66 5.22 -21.43
N LEU A 295 -2.85 4.96 -20.14
CA LEU A 295 -4.12 5.08 -19.46
C LEU A 295 -4.07 6.28 -18.51
N THR A 296 -5.15 7.04 -18.46
CA THR A 296 -5.39 8.04 -17.40
C THR A 296 -6.70 7.71 -16.70
N LEU A 297 -6.64 7.54 -15.39
CA LEU A 297 -7.78 7.31 -14.52
C LEU A 297 -8.08 8.62 -13.80
N ASP A 298 -9.13 9.33 -14.21
CA ASP A 298 -9.50 10.64 -13.66
C ASP A 298 -10.75 10.52 -12.78
N PHE A 299 -10.57 10.72 -11.48
CA PHE A 299 -11.61 10.70 -10.45
C PHE A 299 -12.12 12.10 -10.08
N SER A 300 -11.77 13.15 -10.82
CA SER A 300 -12.08 14.56 -10.47
C SER A 300 -13.57 14.84 -10.32
N LYS A 301 -14.44 14.02 -10.88
CA LYS A 301 -15.92 14.14 -10.82
C LYS A 301 -16.55 13.37 -9.66
N SER A 302 -15.76 12.73 -8.81
CA SER A 302 -16.25 12.05 -7.60
C SER A 302 -16.79 13.04 -6.57
N ASP A 303 -17.63 12.55 -5.67
CA ASP A 303 -18.22 13.37 -4.63
C ASP A 303 -17.16 13.94 -3.67
N LYS A 304 -17.51 15.05 -3.01
CA LYS A 304 -16.70 15.66 -1.95
C LYS A 304 -16.51 14.69 -0.80
N GLN A 305 -15.40 14.83 -0.06
CA GLN A 305 -15.18 14.07 1.17
C GLN A 305 -16.36 14.19 2.11
N ARG A 306 -16.62 13.14 2.85
CA ARG A 306 -17.74 13.02 3.78
C ARG A 306 -17.25 12.97 5.22
N ARG A 307 -18.17 13.23 6.14
CA ARG A 307 -17.92 13.10 7.58
C ARG A 307 -17.76 11.64 7.99
N GLY A 308 -18.45 10.73 7.33
CA GLY A 308 -18.55 9.33 7.71
C GLY A 308 -17.41 8.45 7.21
N PHE A 309 -17.60 7.19 7.38
CA PHE A 309 -16.67 6.06 7.15
C PHE A 309 -16.46 5.72 5.65
N VAL A 310 -16.44 6.72 4.78
CA VAL A 310 -16.50 6.53 3.32
C VAL A 310 -15.44 7.34 2.55
N ASN A 311 -14.29 7.63 3.18
CA ASN A 311 -13.22 8.37 2.53
C ASN A 311 -12.02 7.49 2.20
N CYS A 312 -11.19 7.96 1.28
CA CYS A 312 -9.96 7.30 0.87
C CYS A 312 -8.83 8.34 0.73
N SER A 313 -7.60 7.91 0.93
CA SER A 313 -6.40 8.70 0.64
C SER A 313 -5.97 8.56 -0.81
N TYR A 314 -5.17 9.51 -1.32
CA TYR A 314 -4.62 9.43 -2.68
C TYR A 314 -3.83 8.13 -2.93
N PRO A 315 -2.89 7.68 -2.05
CA PRO A 315 -2.15 6.45 -2.27
C PRO A 315 -3.04 5.20 -2.34
N SER A 316 -4.13 5.18 -1.58
CA SER A 316 -5.11 4.08 -1.62
C SER A 316 -5.91 4.11 -2.92
N THR A 317 -6.39 5.27 -3.35
CA THR A 317 -7.07 5.46 -4.62
C THR A 317 -6.17 5.09 -5.81
N TYR A 318 -4.90 5.50 -5.76
CA TYR A 318 -3.89 5.11 -6.73
C TYR A 318 -3.75 3.58 -6.79
N SER A 319 -3.59 2.93 -5.64
CA SER A 319 -3.44 1.48 -5.54
C SER A 319 -4.63 0.75 -6.16
N ILE A 320 -5.83 1.15 -5.79
CA ILE A 320 -7.06 0.47 -6.20
C ILE A 320 -7.39 0.76 -7.66
N GLY A 321 -7.22 2.01 -8.10
CA GLY A 321 -7.42 2.40 -9.49
C GLY A 321 -6.50 1.64 -10.44
N VAL A 322 -5.20 1.59 -10.13
CA VAL A 322 -4.23 0.80 -10.91
C VAL A 322 -4.58 -0.69 -10.89
N ALA A 323 -4.97 -1.25 -9.73
CA ALA A 323 -5.39 -2.65 -9.64
C ALA A 323 -6.61 -2.96 -10.52
N GLY A 324 -7.61 -2.07 -10.54
CA GLY A 324 -8.76 -2.18 -11.44
C GLY A 324 -8.37 -2.20 -12.91
N ALA A 325 -7.44 -1.32 -13.32
CA ALA A 325 -6.95 -1.26 -14.69
C ALA A 325 -6.12 -2.51 -15.09
N ILE A 326 -5.31 -3.05 -14.16
CA ILE A 326 -4.50 -4.27 -14.38
C ILE A 326 -5.35 -5.47 -14.80
N LEU A 327 -6.60 -5.58 -14.32
CA LEU A 327 -7.50 -6.68 -14.68
C LEU A 327 -7.81 -6.74 -16.19
N PHE A 328 -7.63 -5.64 -16.90
CA PHE A 328 -7.83 -5.54 -18.35
C PHE A 328 -6.54 -5.72 -19.16
N LEU A 329 -5.40 -5.87 -18.51
CA LEU A 329 -4.13 -6.21 -19.17
C LEU A 329 -4.04 -7.72 -19.42
N ASP A 330 -3.01 -8.14 -20.16
CA ASP A 330 -2.76 -9.55 -20.40
C ASP A 330 -2.46 -10.31 -19.10
N SER A 331 -3.18 -11.40 -18.85
CA SER A 331 -2.99 -12.25 -17.66
C SER A 331 -1.58 -12.85 -17.56
N ALA A 332 -0.85 -12.96 -18.67
CA ALA A 332 0.56 -13.36 -18.67
C ALA A 332 1.46 -12.38 -17.91
N LEU A 333 0.98 -11.15 -17.62
CA LEU A 333 1.72 -10.15 -16.84
C LEU A 333 1.47 -10.27 -15.33
N ALA A 334 0.58 -11.14 -14.85
CA ALA A 334 0.15 -11.19 -13.44
C ALA A 334 1.31 -11.28 -12.45
N ASP A 335 2.37 -12.06 -12.76
CA ASP A 335 3.54 -12.21 -11.89
C ASP A 335 4.65 -11.18 -12.14
N TYR A 336 4.43 -10.23 -13.07
CA TYR A 336 5.48 -9.30 -13.53
C TYR A 336 5.22 -7.83 -13.17
N HIS A 337 4.15 -7.55 -12.42
CA HIS A 337 3.83 -6.16 -12.05
C HIS A 337 4.92 -5.57 -11.15
N ASN A 338 5.43 -4.42 -11.57
CA ASN A 338 6.45 -3.62 -10.89
C ASN A 338 6.29 -2.15 -11.27
N GLU A 339 7.27 -1.30 -10.98
CA GLU A 339 7.21 0.13 -11.35
C GLU A 339 6.94 0.36 -12.85
N GLY A 340 7.37 -0.55 -13.73
CA GLY A 340 7.08 -0.47 -15.17
C GLY A 340 5.58 -0.47 -15.50
N THR A 341 4.76 -1.21 -14.73
CA THR A 341 3.29 -1.15 -14.88
C THR A 341 2.76 0.24 -14.58
N MET A 342 3.25 0.85 -13.48
CA MET A 342 2.81 2.15 -13.00
C MET A 342 3.22 3.30 -13.95
N GLN A 343 4.27 3.14 -14.75
CA GLN A 343 4.73 4.15 -15.70
C GLN A 343 3.76 4.37 -16.88
N ALA A 344 2.87 3.44 -17.17
CA ALA A 344 1.90 3.53 -18.25
C ALA A 344 0.50 3.99 -17.80
N ILE A 345 0.29 4.18 -16.49
CA ILE A 345 -1.02 4.47 -15.89
C ILE A 345 -0.91 5.72 -15.01
N ASP A 346 -1.62 6.76 -15.36
CA ASP A 346 -1.72 7.99 -14.58
C ASP A 346 -3.03 7.98 -13.77
N VAL A 347 -2.99 8.51 -12.54
CA VAL A 347 -4.17 8.64 -11.68
C VAL A 347 -4.34 10.08 -11.24
N ILE A 348 -5.51 10.64 -11.49
CA ILE A 348 -5.90 12.00 -11.09
C ILE A 348 -7.00 11.89 -10.04
N ALA A 349 -6.73 12.34 -8.82
CA ALA A 349 -7.69 12.41 -7.72
C ALA A 349 -7.46 13.70 -6.93
N PRO A 350 -8.17 14.78 -7.24
CA PRO A 350 -8.04 16.06 -6.55
C PRO A 350 -8.34 15.94 -5.06
N GLU A 351 -7.61 16.70 -4.25
CA GLU A 351 -7.79 16.74 -2.81
C GLU A 351 -9.17 17.32 -2.41
N GLY A 352 -9.75 16.76 -1.34
CA GLY A 352 -11.07 17.17 -0.82
C GLY A 352 -12.23 16.38 -1.39
N LEU A 353 -11.96 15.35 -2.19
CA LEU A 353 -12.94 14.37 -2.65
C LEU A 353 -12.89 13.09 -1.80
N VAL A 354 -13.94 12.27 -1.82
CA VAL A 354 -13.97 10.97 -1.12
C VAL A 354 -12.83 10.04 -1.54
N VAL A 355 -12.27 10.23 -2.71
CA VAL A 355 -11.13 9.48 -3.27
C VAL A 355 -9.76 10.07 -2.88
N ASN A 356 -9.74 11.25 -2.27
CA ASN A 356 -8.52 11.91 -1.76
C ASN A 356 -8.91 12.94 -0.69
N ALA A 357 -9.32 12.45 0.46
CA ALA A 357 -9.85 13.29 1.51
C ALA A 357 -8.74 14.01 2.28
N LYS A 358 -9.09 15.21 2.77
CA LYS A 358 -8.23 16.04 3.61
C LYS A 358 -8.30 15.59 5.06
N TYR A 359 -7.18 15.68 5.74
CA TYR A 359 -7.14 15.55 7.19
C TYR A 359 -8.13 16.53 7.89
N PRO A 360 -8.83 16.10 8.95
CA PRO A 360 -8.77 14.81 9.63
C PRO A 360 -9.90 13.83 9.27
N ALA A 361 -10.36 13.77 8.03
CA ALA A 361 -11.47 12.90 7.64
C ALA A 361 -11.18 11.42 7.98
N PRO A 362 -12.16 10.65 8.48
CA PRO A 362 -11.98 9.24 8.80
C PRO A 362 -11.75 8.41 7.53
N MET A 363 -10.91 7.38 7.64
CA MET A 363 -10.50 6.53 6.52
C MET A 363 -10.70 5.03 6.75
N GLY A 364 -11.28 4.65 7.89
CA GLY A 364 -11.41 3.23 8.26
C GLY A 364 -12.16 2.40 7.24
N GLY A 365 -13.13 2.97 6.54
CA GLY A 365 -13.89 2.32 5.46
C GLY A 365 -13.17 2.24 4.11
N ALA A 366 -11.98 2.82 3.95
CA ALA A 366 -11.27 2.83 2.68
C ALA A 366 -11.14 1.44 2.02
N PRO A 367 -10.69 0.36 2.72
CA PRO A 367 -10.54 -0.94 2.09
C PRO A 367 -11.85 -1.69 1.82
N VAL A 368 -12.88 -1.47 2.65
CA VAL A 368 -14.10 -2.30 2.64
C VAL A 368 -15.32 -1.61 2.03
N ASN A 369 -15.25 -0.31 1.81
CA ASN A 369 -16.32 0.48 1.21
C ASN A 369 -15.81 1.25 -0.02
N MET A 370 -15.13 2.36 0.20
CA MET A 370 -14.72 3.26 -0.88
C MET A 370 -13.79 2.61 -1.90
N GLY A 371 -12.90 1.70 -1.46
CA GLY A 371 -12.04 0.96 -2.35
C GLY A 371 -12.80 0.09 -3.36
N HIS A 372 -13.91 -0.50 -2.95
CA HIS A 372 -14.78 -1.24 -3.86
C HIS A 372 -15.39 -0.31 -4.91
N ASN A 373 -15.88 0.87 -4.50
CA ASN A 373 -16.46 1.85 -5.43
C ASN A 373 -15.42 2.37 -6.44
N ILE A 374 -14.17 2.62 -5.98
CA ILE A 374 -13.07 3.03 -6.87
C ILE A 374 -12.78 1.95 -7.92
N MET A 375 -12.66 0.68 -7.47
CA MET A 375 -12.38 -0.43 -8.37
C MET A 375 -13.51 -0.67 -9.35
N GLU A 376 -14.77 -0.66 -8.90
CA GLU A 376 -15.94 -0.85 -9.74
C GLU A 376 -16.08 0.25 -10.80
N ALA A 377 -15.86 1.52 -10.44
CA ALA A 377 -15.90 2.63 -11.39
C ALA A 377 -14.85 2.44 -12.51
N VAL A 378 -13.63 2.01 -12.16
CA VAL A 378 -12.59 1.69 -13.15
C VAL A 378 -13.00 0.49 -14.01
N ILE A 379 -13.49 -0.60 -13.41
CA ILE A 379 -13.92 -1.80 -14.14
C ILE A 379 -15.07 -1.49 -15.09
N MET A 380 -16.04 -0.69 -14.68
CA MET A 380 -17.14 -0.28 -15.55
C MET A 380 -16.62 0.48 -16.78
N ALA A 381 -15.79 1.51 -16.58
CA ALA A 381 -15.21 2.26 -17.67
C ALA A 381 -14.34 1.38 -18.60
N MET A 382 -13.49 0.54 -18.03
CA MET A 382 -12.64 -0.38 -18.79
C MET A 382 -13.44 -1.47 -19.52
N SER A 383 -14.62 -1.86 -19.00
CA SER A 383 -15.51 -2.82 -19.67
C SER A 383 -16.11 -2.26 -20.95
N GLU A 384 -16.31 -0.94 -21.03
CA GLU A 384 -16.69 -0.28 -22.28
C GLU A 384 -15.51 -0.27 -23.28
N ALA A 385 -14.29 -0.01 -22.81
CA ALA A 385 -13.10 0.01 -23.66
C ALA A 385 -12.74 -1.39 -24.18
N VAL A 386 -12.92 -2.43 -23.34
CA VAL A 386 -12.53 -3.82 -23.66
C VAL A 386 -13.69 -4.79 -23.28
N PRO A 387 -14.79 -4.81 -24.05
CA PRO A 387 -15.99 -5.60 -23.72
C PRO A 387 -15.72 -7.10 -23.57
N SER A 388 -14.71 -7.63 -24.26
CA SER A 388 -14.31 -9.05 -24.17
C SER A 388 -13.74 -9.46 -22.79
N ARG A 389 -13.40 -8.48 -21.96
CA ARG A 389 -12.90 -8.65 -20.59
C ARG A 389 -13.86 -8.09 -19.54
N ALA A 390 -15.05 -7.69 -19.95
CA ALA A 390 -16.03 -7.20 -19.01
C ALA A 390 -16.35 -8.26 -17.95
N ALA A 391 -16.34 -7.84 -16.68
CA ALA A 391 -16.71 -8.65 -15.55
C ALA A 391 -18.07 -8.22 -15.02
N ALA A 392 -18.89 -9.17 -14.58
CA ALA A 392 -20.08 -8.87 -13.81
C ALA A 392 -19.69 -8.26 -12.46
N GLY A 393 -20.62 -7.47 -11.87
CA GLY A 393 -20.45 -7.00 -10.50
C GLY A 393 -20.30 -8.17 -9.52
N TRP A 394 -19.60 -7.92 -8.43
CA TRP A 394 -19.45 -8.90 -7.35
C TRP A 394 -20.18 -8.47 -6.10
N GLY A 395 -20.48 -9.41 -5.22
CA GLY A 395 -20.94 -9.10 -3.87
C GLY A 395 -19.87 -8.32 -3.12
N ARG A 396 -20.22 -7.11 -2.65
CA ARG A 396 -19.31 -6.32 -1.83
C ARG A 396 -19.02 -7.05 -0.53
N ARG A 397 -17.83 -6.80 0.02
CA ARG A 397 -17.45 -7.37 1.30
C ARG A 397 -18.45 -6.93 2.38
N TYR A 398 -19.09 -7.89 3.01
CA TYR A 398 -19.77 -7.69 4.26
C TYR A 398 -18.79 -8.01 5.38
N GLY A 399 -18.38 -7.01 6.12
CA GLY A 399 -17.47 -7.16 7.24
C GLY A 399 -18.19 -6.85 8.53
N GLN A 400 -18.13 -7.77 9.49
CA GLN A 400 -18.56 -7.51 10.86
C GLN A 400 -17.48 -7.89 11.84
N TYR A 401 -17.39 -7.15 12.92
CA TYR A 401 -16.50 -7.47 14.02
C TYR A 401 -17.35 -7.87 15.24
N ILE A 402 -17.11 -9.06 15.73
CA ILE A 402 -17.73 -9.56 16.95
C ILE A 402 -16.68 -9.45 18.05
N TYR A 403 -16.98 -8.73 19.11
CA TYR A 403 -16.09 -8.61 20.26
C TYR A 403 -16.84 -8.77 21.57
N GLY A 404 -16.12 -9.18 22.60
CA GLY A 404 -16.71 -9.43 23.93
C GLY A 404 -15.73 -10.08 24.89
N THR A 405 -16.24 -10.51 26.02
CA THR A 405 -15.46 -11.25 27.02
C THR A 405 -15.54 -12.75 26.74
N ASN A 406 -14.39 -13.40 26.56
CA ASN A 406 -14.31 -14.83 26.40
C ASN A 406 -14.69 -15.52 27.73
N PRO A 407 -15.77 -16.31 27.77
CA PRO A 407 -16.25 -16.91 29.03
C PRO A 407 -15.29 -17.95 29.61
N ARG A 408 -14.33 -18.46 28.81
CA ARG A 408 -13.35 -19.46 29.27
C ARG A 408 -12.10 -18.83 29.90
N THR A 409 -11.69 -17.66 29.41
CA THR A 409 -10.42 -17.02 29.81
C THR A 409 -10.63 -15.71 30.54
N GLY A 410 -11.84 -15.12 30.51
CA GLY A 410 -12.12 -13.78 31.00
C GLY A 410 -11.51 -12.63 30.22
N GLY A 411 -10.74 -12.92 29.15
CA GLY A 411 -10.09 -11.92 28.33
C GLY A 411 -10.99 -11.37 27.21
N LEU A 412 -10.66 -10.18 26.72
CA LEU A 412 -11.27 -9.62 25.52
C LEU A 412 -10.95 -10.51 24.31
N TYR A 413 -11.93 -10.73 23.44
CA TYR A 413 -11.70 -11.24 22.09
C TYR A 413 -12.27 -10.29 21.05
N VAL A 414 -11.65 -10.27 19.89
CA VAL A 414 -12.14 -9.60 18.67
C VAL A 414 -12.09 -10.63 17.54
N PHE A 415 -13.20 -10.84 16.89
CA PHE A 415 -13.33 -11.81 15.80
C PHE A 415 -13.92 -11.13 14.56
N PRO A 416 -13.16 -11.02 13.46
CA PRO A 416 -13.67 -10.56 12.17
C PRO A 416 -14.49 -11.67 11.50
N GLY A 417 -15.70 -11.33 11.01
CA GLY A 417 -16.61 -12.22 10.29
C GLY A 417 -16.78 -11.86 8.82
#